data_a9f9b73d1030731c880e1e5084475544
#
_entry.id   a9f9b73d1030731c880e1e5084475544
#
_cell.length_a   1.000
_cell.length_b   1.000
_cell.length_c   1.000
_cell.angle_alpha   90.00
_cell.angle_beta   90.00
_cell.angle_gamma   90.00
#
_symmetry.space_group_name_H-M   'P 1'
#
loop_
_entity.id
_entity.type
_entity.pdbx_description
1 polymer ?
#
loop_
_entity_poly.entity_id
_entity_poly.type
_entity_poly.pdbx_seq_one_letter_code
_entity_poly.pdbx_strand_id
1 'polypeptide(L)'
;MLAIFKRELKAYFQSPIGYIYMGLFLLLSGVFYLFGHLYTGSSDFSGFLGNILMIYLFAIPLLTMRLFSEEKRQKTDQLLLTSPISVMGIVCGKFMAAMAVYMATLLFTVAYAVIIAIHGELLVMETLGSYIGFIFLGACYISLGIFISAGTENQLTAALVTFFVLMFVWLIDPLGLLVPTDTSTGLISAFVLLAAVLLFIFLNTKNWVIVLGTTILGSLTIGGFYLFRQNVFFGFIQRFLSWFSLNDRYEPFVRGLLRFDALVYYTSFAGLFLFLTIRIIEKRRWA
;
A
#
# COMPACT_ATOMS: atom_id res chain seq x y z
N MET A 1 20.75 13.38 0.01
CA MET A 1 19.58 12.80 0.67
C MET A 1 19.04 13.72 1.77
N LEU A 2 19.82 14.06 2.81
CA LEU A 2 19.35 14.82 3.98
C LEU A 2 18.90 16.25 3.63
N ALA A 3 19.53 16.90 2.67
CA ALA A 3 19.13 18.24 2.20
C ALA A 3 17.74 18.21 1.54
N ILE A 4 17.45 17.18 0.73
CA ILE A 4 16.14 16.99 0.09
C ILE A 4 15.09 16.70 1.15
N PHE A 5 15.36 15.79 2.09
CA PHE A 5 14.46 15.51 3.22
C PHE A 5 14.07 16.81 3.96
N LYS A 6 15.05 17.62 4.36
CA LYS A 6 14.78 18.88 5.08
C LYS A 6 13.98 19.88 4.23
N ARG A 7 14.28 19.97 2.92
CA ARG A 7 13.55 20.83 1.99
C ARG A 7 12.09 20.41 1.88
N GLU A 8 11.84 19.12 1.64
CA GLU A 8 10.48 18.58 1.50
C GLU A 8 9.68 18.69 2.79
N LEU A 9 10.30 18.32 3.92
CA LEU A 9 9.65 18.44 5.23
C LEU A 9 9.24 19.90 5.51
N LYS A 10 10.15 20.84 5.26
CA LYS A 10 9.85 22.26 5.38
C LYS A 10 8.74 22.70 4.43
N ALA A 11 8.71 22.19 3.19
CA ALA A 11 7.67 22.47 2.23
C ALA A 11 6.28 21.98 2.68
N TYR A 12 6.19 20.83 3.37
CA TYR A 12 4.92 20.38 3.96
C TYR A 12 4.38 21.33 5.03
N PHE A 13 5.23 21.82 5.92
CA PHE A 13 4.82 22.72 6.99
C PHE A 13 4.75 24.22 6.57
N GLN A 14 5.33 24.60 5.47
CA GLN A 14 5.17 25.95 4.89
C GLN A 14 3.95 26.08 3.98
N SER A 15 3.37 24.97 3.56
CA SER A 15 2.16 24.94 2.73
C SER A 15 0.96 24.45 3.54
N PRO A 16 -0.27 24.80 3.14
CA PRO A 16 -1.47 24.31 3.81
C PRO A 16 -1.65 22.79 3.76
N ILE A 17 -1.02 22.11 2.78
CA ILE A 17 -1.28 20.70 2.47
C ILE A 17 -0.87 19.78 3.64
N GLY A 18 0.25 20.05 4.29
CA GLY A 18 0.66 19.26 5.45
C GLY A 18 -0.35 19.36 6.60
N TYR A 19 -0.82 20.57 6.88
CA TYR A 19 -1.83 20.80 7.92
C TYR A 19 -3.20 20.21 7.55
N ILE A 20 -3.60 20.32 6.28
CA ILE A 20 -4.84 19.71 5.77
C ILE A 20 -4.78 18.19 5.91
N TYR A 21 -3.64 17.58 5.54
CA TYR A 21 -3.40 16.14 5.72
C TYR A 21 -3.54 15.72 7.18
N MET A 22 -2.81 16.39 8.09
CA MET A 22 -2.85 16.10 9.52
C MET A 22 -4.24 16.34 10.10
N GLY A 23 -4.88 17.46 9.75
CA GLY A 23 -6.22 17.80 10.21
C GLY A 23 -7.28 16.81 9.73
N LEU A 24 -7.25 16.41 8.46
CA LEU A 24 -8.16 15.42 7.90
C LEU A 24 -7.98 14.06 8.60
N PHE A 25 -6.73 13.61 8.75
CA PHE A 25 -6.43 12.33 9.39
C PHE A 25 -6.89 12.33 10.85
N LEU A 26 -6.55 13.36 11.61
CA LEU A 26 -6.92 13.47 13.03
C LEU A 26 -8.42 13.67 13.23
N LEU A 27 -9.08 14.43 12.34
CA LEU A 27 -10.53 14.59 12.40
C LEU A 27 -11.23 13.26 12.18
N LEU A 28 -10.89 12.55 11.09
CA LEU A 28 -11.51 11.26 10.78
C LEU A 28 -11.18 10.21 11.87
N SER A 29 -9.93 10.09 12.30
CA SER A 29 -9.56 9.18 13.38
C SER A 29 -10.25 9.54 14.70
N GLY A 30 -10.42 10.82 15.00
CA GLY A 30 -11.17 11.28 16.17
C GLY A 30 -12.65 10.89 16.12
N VAL A 31 -13.27 10.97 14.95
CA VAL A 31 -14.66 10.49 14.74
C VAL A 31 -14.77 8.99 14.98
N PHE A 32 -13.85 8.19 14.40
CA PHE A 32 -13.81 6.74 14.65
C PHE A 32 -13.56 6.41 16.12
N TYR A 33 -12.69 7.18 16.79
CA TYR A 33 -12.43 7.02 18.22
C TYR A 33 -13.67 7.33 19.07
N LEU A 34 -14.38 8.40 18.77
CA LEU A 34 -15.58 8.83 19.47
C LEU A 34 -16.67 7.74 19.39
N PHE A 35 -16.98 7.28 18.20
CA PHE A 35 -18.04 6.29 17.99
C PHE A 35 -17.62 4.87 18.36
N GLY A 36 -16.38 4.49 18.12
CA GLY A 36 -15.89 3.15 18.38
C GLY A 36 -15.53 2.88 19.83
N HIS A 37 -15.16 3.91 20.61
CA HIS A 37 -14.62 3.73 21.96
C HIS A 37 -15.37 4.55 23.01
N LEU A 38 -15.49 5.86 22.85
CA LEU A 38 -16.15 6.70 23.85
C LEU A 38 -17.64 6.42 23.97
N TYR A 39 -18.32 6.19 22.85
CA TYR A 39 -19.75 5.91 22.86
C TYR A 39 -20.10 4.48 23.27
N THR A 40 -19.23 3.52 22.91
CA THR A 40 -19.43 2.09 23.23
C THR A 40 -18.82 1.68 24.57
N GLY A 41 -17.92 2.49 25.14
CA GLY A 41 -17.15 2.13 26.34
C GLY A 41 -16.14 1.01 26.10
N SER A 42 -15.76 0.74 24.84
CA SER A 42 -14.80 -0.31 24.50
C SER A 42 -13.37 0.12 24.78
N SER A 43 -12.60 -0.73 25.46
CA SER A 43 -11.17 -0.54 25.73
C SER A 43 -10.25 -1.17 24.66
N ASP A 44 -10.82 -1.79 23.62
CA ASP A 44 -10.07 -2.46 22.54
C ASP A 44 -9.46 -1.43 21.57
N PHE A 45 -8.30 -0.88 21.92
CA PHE A 45 -7.59 0.08 21.08
C PHE A 45 -6.96 -0.56 19.84
N SER A 46 -6.67 -1.85 19.87
CA SER A 46 -6.04 -2.55 18.75
C SER A 46 -6.96 -2.59 17.52
N GLY A 47 -8.25 -2.82 17.73
CA GLY A 47 -9.28 -2.75 16.71
C GLY A 47 -9.49 -1.35 16.13
N PHE A 48 -9.23 -0.30 16.91
CA PHE A 48 -9.33 1.09 16.44
C PHE A 48 -8.40 1.37 15.25
N LEU A 49 -7.12 1.01 15.35
CA LEU A 49 -6.18 1.23 14.26
C LEU A 49 -6.56 0.44 13.00
N GLY A 50 -7.13 -0.77 13.16
CA GLY A 50 -7.69 -1.54 12.05
C GLY A 50 -8.85 -0.82 11.35
N ASN A 51 -9.77 -0.24 12.11
CA ASN A 51 -10.93 0.46 11.58
C ASN A 51 -10.55 1.75 10.83
N ILE A 52 -9.48 2.43 11.24
CA ILE A 52 -9.03 3.66 10.57
C ILE A 52 -8.19 3.41 9.31
N LEU A 53 -7.90 2.15 8.93
CA LEU A 53 -7.20 1.84 7.67
C LEU A 53 -7.90 2.46 6.46
N MET A 54 -9.22 2.58 6.49
CA MET A 54 -9.99 3.24 5.41
C MET A 54 -9.57 4.71 5.21
N ILE A 55 -9.04 5.38 6.24
CA ILE A 55 -8.56 6.77 6.14
C ILE A 55 -7.40 6.88 5.15
N TYR A 56 -6.60 5.82 4.98
CA TYR A 56 -5.49 5.81 4.02
C TYR A 56 -5.94 6.07 2.58
N LEU A 57 -7.16 5.67 2.21
CA LEU A 57 -7.69 5.91 0.86
C LEU A 57 -7.70 7.39 0.49
N PHE A 58 -7.92 8.26 1.47
CA PHE A 58 -7.97 9.71 1.28
C PHE A 58 -6.67 10.40 1.72
N ALA A 59 -6.11 9.97 2.84
CA ALA A 59 -4.96 10.62 3.43
C ALA A 59 -3.67 10.41 2.61
N ILE A 60 -3.40 9.19 2.15
CA ILE A 60 -2.17 8.89 1.40
C ILE A 60 -2.11 9.61 0.04
N PRO A 61 -3.19 9.62 -0.79
CA PRO A 61 -3.20 10.42 -2.01
C PRO A 61 -2.89 11.90 -1.75
N LEU A 62 -3.49 12.48 -0.71
CA LEU A 62 -3.26 13.88 -0.34
C LEU A 62 -1.80 14.15 0.07
N LEU A 63 -1.19 13.20 0.80
CA LEU A 63 0.20 13.30 1.24
C LEU A 63 1.18 13.17 0.07
N THR A 64 0.91 12.27 -0.90
CA THR A 64 1.90 11.89 -1.92
C THR A 64 1.72 12.61 -3.25
N MET A 65 0.52 13.13 -3.54
CA MET A 65 0.17 13.67 -4.87
C MET A 65 1.16 14.71 -5.40
N ARG A 66 1.74 15.55 -4.53
CA ARG A 66 2.58 16.68 -4.95
C ARG A 66 4.08 16.38 -5.04
N LEU A 67 4.53 15.24 -4.46
CA LEU A 67 5.96 15.00 -4.25
C LEU A 67 6.80 15.05 -5.54
N PHE A 68 6.28 14.58 -6.65
CA PHE A 68 6.94 14.66 -7.95
C PHE A 68 6.12 15.40 -9.00
N SER A 69 4.78 15.31 -8.97
CA SER A 69 3.92 15.91 -9.98
C SER A 69 4.00 17.43 -9.98
N GLU A 70 4.19 18.08 -8.83
CA GLU A 70 4.33 19.52 -8.72
C GLU A 70 5.62 20.02 -9.36
N GLU A 71 6.75 19.37 -9.08
CA GLU A 71 8.05 19.72 -9.68
C GLU A 71 8.02 19.57 -11.20
N LYS A 72 7.34 18.52 -11.71
CA LYS A 72 7.15 18.31 -13.15
C LYS A 72 6.30 19.41 -13.77
N ARG A 73 5.18 19.75 -13.15
CA ARG A 73 4.29 20.82 -13.64
C ARG A 73 5.00 22.16 -13.70
N GLN A 74 5.88 22.43 -12.71
CA GLN A 74 6.67 23.67 -12.64
C GLN A 74 7.96 23.61 -13.48
N LYS A 75 8.27 22.44 -14.11
CA LYS A 75 9.52 22.18 -14.85
C LYS A 75 10.78 22.37 -13.99
N THR A 76 10.66 22.29 -12.67
CA THR A 76 11.78 22.38 -11.71
C THR A 76 12.46 21.02 -11.49
N ASP A 77 11.87 19.94 -11.97
CA ASP A 77 12.45 18.60 -12.00
C ASP A 77 13.76 18.56 -12.79
N GLN A 78 13.91 19.37 -13.87
CA GLN A 78 15.14 19.48 -14.65
C GLN A 78 16.32 19.98 -13.81
N LEU A 79 16.09 20.99 -12.95
CA LEU A 79 17.10 21.51 -12.04
C LEU A 79 17.54 20.45 -11.00
N LEU A 80 16.60 19.61 -10.58
CA LEU A 80 16.87 18.53 -9.65
C LEU A 80 17.67 17.39 -10.30
N LEU A 81 17.35 17.06 -11.56
CA LEU A 81 18.02 16.01 -12.33
C LEU A 81 19.42 16.40 -12.78
N THR A 82 19.70 17.70 -12.98
CA THR A 82 21.04 18.22 -13.31
C THR A 82 21.91 18.43 -12.07
N SER A 83 21.34 18.37 -10.87
CA SER A 83 22.09 18.50 -9.63
C SER A 83 23.03 17.29 -9.39
N PRO A 84 24.16 17.47 -8.65
CA PRO A 84 25.07 16.36 -8.36
C PRO A 84 24.55 15.35 -7.33
N ILE A 85 23.22 15.24 -7.19
CA ILE A 85 22.57 14.33 -6.25
C ILE A 85 22.13 13.07 -7.01
N SER A 86 22.33 11.90 -6.39
CA SER A 86 21.85 10.63 -6.95
C SER A 86 20.32 10.57 -6.98
N VAL A 87 19.73 9.98 -8.02
CA VAL A 87 18.27 9.79 -8.13
C VAL A 87 17.72 9.02 -6.92
N MET A 88 18.47 8.01 -6.46
CA MET A 88 18.12 7.29 -5.21
C MET A 88 18.04 8.24 -4.01
N GLY A 89 18.98 9.19 -3.88
CA GLY A 89 18.97 10.17 -2.80
C GLY A 89 17.77 11.11 -2.86
N ILE A 90 17.26 11.42 -4.07
CA ILE A 90 16.07 12.23 -4.28
C ILE A 90 14.82 11.45 -3.83
N VAL A 91 14.64 10.23 -4.34
CA VAL A 91 13.46 9.40 -4.05
C VAL A 91 13.39 9.06 -2.56
N CYS A 92 14.49 8.59 -1.98
CA CYS A 92 14.54 8.27 -0.54
C CYS A 92 14.34 9.52 0.32
N GLY A 93 14.87 10.68 -0.07
CA GLY A 93 14.67 11.93 0.66
C GLY A 93 13.20 12.36 0.71
N LYS A 94 12.50 12.25 -0.42
CA LYS A 94 11.06 12.54 -0.52
C LYS A 94 10.21 11.51 0.25
N PHE A 95 10.54 10.22 0.14
CA PHE A 95 9.87 9.16 0.90
C PHE A 95 10.00 9.39 2.41
N MET A 96 11.22 9.65 2.90
CA MET A 96 11.45 9.93 4.32
C MET A 96 10.71 11.19 4.81
N ALA A 97 10.57 12.22 3.97
CA ALA A 97 9.81 13.42 4.34
C ALA A 97 8.31 13.11 4.47
N ALA A 98 7.73 12.35 3.55
CA ALA A 98 6.34 11.90 3.66
C ALA A 98 6.13 11.01 4.89
N MET A 99 7.05 10.06 5.13
CA MET A 99 7.03 9.22 6.33
C MET A 99 7.13 10.04 7.62
N ALA A 100 7.95 11.09 7.66
CA ALA A 100 8.08 11.94 8.84
C ALA A 100 6.77 12.70 9.15
N VAL A 101 6.07 13.23 8.14
CA VAL A 101 4.76 13.86 8.32
C VAL A 101 3.73 12.84 8.77
N TYR A 102 3.72 11.65 8.17
CA TYR A 102 2.86 10.55 8.56
C TYR A 102 3.10 10.11 10.01
N MET A 103 4.36 9.87 10.40
CA MET A 103 4.74 9.51 11.78
C MET A 103 4.37 10.60 12.79
N ALA A 104 4.59 11.87 12.44
CA ALA A 104 4.18 13.00 13.27
C ALA A 104 2.66 12.99 13.51
N THR A 105 1.86 12.69 12.47
CA THR A 105 0.41 12.57 12.60
C THR A 105 0.00 11.42 13.50
N LEU A 106 0.64 10.24 13.33
CA LEU A 106 0.40 9.08 14.20
C LEU A 106 0.75 9.36 15.66
N LEU A 107 1.77 10.16 15.93
CA LEU A 107 2.15 10.50 17.29
C LEU A 107 0.99 11.20 18.04
N PHE A 108 0.20 12.03 17.37
CA PHE A 108 -0.98 12.62 17.97
C PHE A 108 -2.07 11.59 18.30
N THR A 109 -2.19 10.51 17.56
CA THR A 109 -3.18 9.45 17.87
C THR A 109 -2.81 8.66 19.14
N VAL A 110 -1.56 8.72 19.60
CA VAL A 110 -1.15 8.13 20.88
C VAL A 110 -1.93 8.73 22.05
N ALA A 111 -2.38 9.98 21.93
CA ALA A 111 -3.23 10.60 22.95
C ALA A 111 -4.53 9.80 23.16
N TYR A 112 -5.10 9.18 22.13
CA TYR A 112 -6.28 8.33 22.26
C TYR A 112 -5.97 7.07 23.10
N ALA A 113 -4.82 6.43 22.85
CA ALA A 113 -4.37 5.29 23.66
C ALA A 113 -4.15 5.67 25.13
N VAL A 114 -3.58 6.85 25.38
CA VAL A 114 -3.38 7.37 26.76
C VAL A 114 -4.72 7.60 27.46
N ILE A 115 -5.73 8.14 26.77
CA ILE A 115 -7.06 8.34 27.35
C ILE A 115 -7.68 7.00 27.75
N ILE A 116 -7.56 5.95 26.91
CA ILE A 116 -8.03 4.61 27.26
C ILE A 116 -7.25 4.04 28.45
N ALA A 117 -5.92 4.22 28.47
CA ALA A 117 -5.09 3.72 29.59
C ALA A 117 -5.45 4.35 30.95
N ILE A 118 -5.96 5.59 30.95
CA ILE A 118 -6.38 6.27 32.19
C ILE A 118 -7.77 5.79 32.66
N HIS A 119 -8.66 5.43 31.75
CA HIS A 119 -10.07 5.14 32.06
C HIS A 119 -10.45 3.68 31.91
N GLY A 120 -9.55 2.82 31.42
CA GLY A 120 -9.79 1.40 31.18
C GLY A 120 -8.52 0.57 31.15
N GLU A 121 -8.62 -0.65 30.65
CA GLU A 121 -7.49 -1.57 30.51
C GLU A 121 -6.93 -1.51 29.11
N LEU A 122 -5.75 -0.90 28.94
CA LEU A 122 -5.04 -0.87 27.67
C LEU A 122 -4.17 -2.13 27.49
N LEU A 123 -4.40 -2.90 26.44
CA LEU A 123 -3.55 -4.02 26.06
C LEU A 123 -2.29 -3.50 25.34
N VAL A 124 -1.24 -3.22 26.11
CA VAL A 124 -0.03 -2.53 25.64
C VAL A 124 0.65 -3.26 24.49
N MET A 125 0.77 -4.60 24.55
CA MET A 125 1.42 -5.39 23.50
C MET A 125 0.65 -5.35 22.17
N GLU A 126 -0.67 -5.42 22.23
CA GLU A 126 -1.54 -5.33 21.05
C GLU A 126 -1.50 -3.92 20.45
N THR A 127 -1.52 -2.90 21.31
CA THR A 127 -1.42 -1.51 20.89
C THR A 127 -0.09 -1.23 20.20
N LEU A 128 1.05 -1.64 20.78
CA LEU A 128 2.37 -1.47 20.17
C LEU A 128 2.50 -2.26 18.85
N GLY A 129 2.04 -3.51 18.84
CA GLY A 129 1.99 -4.33 17.64
C GLY A 129 1.22 -3.62 16.52
N SER A 130 0.01 -3.14 16.83
CA SER A 130 -0.85 -2.42 15.89
C SER A 130 -0.18 -1.16 15.33
N TYR A 131 0.50 -0.34 16.15
CA TYR A 131 1.24 0.82 15.64
C TYR A 131 2.39 0.44 14.73
N ILE A 132 3.16 -0.62 15.07
CA ILE A 132 4.25 -1.11 14.24
C ILE A 132 3.70 -1.55 12.88
N GLY A 133 2.68 -2.41 12.86
CA GLY A 133 2.03 -2.84 11.62
C GLY A 133 1.49 -1.67 10.80
N PHE A 134 0.85 -0.69 11.46
CA PHE A 134 0.27 0.49 10.84
C PHE A 134 1.35 1.36 10.16
N ILE A 135 2.52 1.54 10.80
CA ILE A 135 3.65 2.27 10.23
C ILE A 135 4.19 1.59 8.97
N PHE A 136 4.39 0.28 9.00
CA PHE A 136 4.90 -0.46 7.85
C PHE A 136 3.90 -0.52 6.70
N LEU A 137 2.62 -0.69 7.00
CA LEU A 137 1.54 -0.64 6.01
C LEU A 137 1.44 0.75 5.38
N GLY A 138 1.52 1.81 6.18
CA GLY A 138 1.57 3.19 5.69
C GLY A 138 2.77 3.45 4.79
N ALA A 139 3.93 2.88 5.11
CA ALA A 139 5.13 2.96 4.26
C ALA A 139 4.90 2.33 2.87
N CYS A 140 4.19 1.19 2.80
CA CYS A 140 3.80 0.57 1.53
C CYS A 140 2.90 1.49 0.72
N TYR A 141 1.86 2.04 1.31
CA TYR A 141 0.92 2.92 0.62
C TYR A 141 1.57 4.24 0.20
N ILE A 142 2.44 4.83 1.03
CA ILE A 142 3.21 6.03 0.68
C ILE A 142 4.14 5.74 -0.50
N SER A 143 4.87 4.61 -0.51
CA SER A 143 5.77 4.25 -1.62
C SER A 143 5.01 4.09 -2.95
N LEU A 144 3.82 3.51 -2.91
CA LEU A 144 2.93 3.36 -4.06
C LEU A 144 2.42 4.71 -4.56
N GLY A 145 1.99 5.60 -3.66
CA GLY A 145 1.57 6.96 -4.01
C GLY A 145 2.72 7.80 -4.61
N ILE A 146 3.94 7.65 -4.12
CA ILE A 146 5.14 8.29 -4.69
C ILE A 146 5.40 7.79 -6.11
N PHE A 147 5.30 6.48 -6.34
CA PHE A 147 5.45 5.88 -7.66
C PHE A 147 4.46 6.47 -8.67
N ILE A 148 3.18 6.59 -8.28
CA ILE A 148 2.14 7.19 -9.12
C ILE A 148 2.40 8.67 -9.36
N SER A 149 2.78 9.42 -8.32
CA SER A 149 3.15 10.84 -8.44
C SER A 149 4.34 11.05 -9.38
N ALA A 150 5.31 10.11 -9.40
CA ALA A 150 6.42 10.15 -10.32
C ALA A 150 6.02 9.86 -11.77
N GLY A 151 4.90 9.19 -12.02
CA GLY A 151 4.36 8.89 -13.36
C GLY A 151 3.55 10.04 -13.99
N THR A 152 3.07 11.01 -13.21
CA THR A 152 2.10 12.04 -13.63
C THR A 152 2.67 13.46 -13.47
N GLU A 153 2.13 14.42 -14.24
CA GLU A 153 2.47 15.85 -14.15
C GLU A 153 1.38 16.67 -13.45
N ASN A 154 0.20 16.09 -13.28
CA ASN A 154 -0.93 16.75 -12.65
C ASN A 154 -1.16 16.16 -11.25
N GLN A 155 -1.18 17.02 -10.22
CA GLN A 155 -1.40 16.64 -8.83
C GLN A 155 -2.76 15.97 -8.61
N LEU A 156 -3.82 16.50 -9.26
CA LEU A 156 -5.16 15.92 -9.13
C LEU A 156 -5.23 14.53 -9.75
N THR A 157 -4.63 14.35 -10.92
CA THR A 157 -4.52 13.03 -11.56
C THR A 157 -3.72 12.07 -10.68
N ALA A 158 -2.59 12.51 -10.09
CA ALA A 158 -1.82 11.70 -9.16
C ALA A 158 -2.66 11.26 -7.95
N ALA A 159 -3.43 12.19 -7.35
CA ALA A 159 -4.30 11.89 -6.22
C ALA A 159 -5.40 10.89 -6.59
N LEU A 160 -6.11 11.12 -7.70
CA LEU A 160 -7.20 10.24 -8.14
C LEU A 160 -6.69 8.83 -8.49
N VAL A 161 -5.60 8.72 -9.25
CA VAL A 161 -5.01 7.41 -9.58
C VAL A 161 -4.54 6.69 -8.31
N THR A 162 -3.89 7.40 -7.38
CA THR A 162 -3.48 6.81 -6.10
C THR A 162 -4.70 6.34 -5.31
N PHE A 163 -5.76 7.14 -5.22
CA PHE A 163 -7.00 6.77 -4.55
C PHE A 163 -7.60 5.47 -5.14
N PHE A 164 -7.75 5.39 -6.46
CA PHE A 164 -8.31 4.20 -7.11
C PHE A 164 -7.43 2.98 -6.96
N VAL A 165 -6.11 3.13 -7.03
CA VAL A 165 -5.19 2.00 -6.82
C VAL A 165 -5.25 1.52 -5.37
N LEU A 166 -5.25 2.41 -4.38
CA LEU A 166 -5.40 2.04 -2.98
C LEU A 166 -6.77 1.43 -2.70
N MET A 167 -7.83 1.96 -3.30
CA MET A 167 -9.19 1.39 -3.21
C MET A 167 -9.21 -0.03 -3.78
N PHE A 168 -8.55 -0.26 -4.92
CA PHE A 168 -8.44 -1.61 -5.50
C PHE A 168 -7.69 -2.56 -4.56
N VAL A 169 -6.55 -2.12 -3.99
CA VAL A 169 -5.79 -2.91 -3.01
C VAL A 169 -6.65 -3.21 -1.77
N TRP A 170 -7.42 -2.24 -1.30
CA TRP A 170 -8.32 -2.43 -0.15
C TRP A 170 -9.48 -3.39 -0.44
N LEU A 171 -10.01 -3.38 -1.67
CA LEU A 171 -11.10 -4.26 -2.11
C LEU A 171 -10.66 -5.71 -2.36
N ILE A 172 -9.36 -6.01 -2.45
CA ILE A 172 -8.87 -7.37 -2.69
C ILE A 172 -9.44 -8.36 -1.66
N ASP A 173 -9.47 -7.97 -0.38
CA ASP A 173 -9.91 -8.84 0.71
C ASP A 173 -11.42 -9.11 0.66
N PRO A 174 -12.31 -8.11 0.64
CA PRO A 174 -13.75 -8.37 0.50
C PRO A 174 -14.12 -9.05 -0.83
N LEU A 175 -13.42 -8.78 -1.93
CA LEU A 175 -13.63 -9.51 -3.19
C LEU A 175 -13.26 -10.99 -3.06
N GLY A 176 -12.21 -11.30 -2.33
CA GLY A 176 -11.84 -12.69 -2.03
C GLY A 176 -12.94 -13.45 -1.29
N LEU A 177 -13.65 -12.79 -0.38
CA LEU A 177 -14.75 -13.40 0.38
C LEU A 177 -16.02 -13.65 -0.46
N LEU A 178 -16.22 -12.89 -1.54
CA LEU A 178 -17.38 -13.07 -2.43
C LEU A 178 -17.24 -14.26 -3.37
N VAL A 179 -16.01 -14.76 -3.59
CA VAL A 179 -15.77 -15.89 -4.49
C VAL A 179 -16.04 -17.20 -3.73
N PRO A 180 -16.87 -18.11 -4.28
CA PRO A 180 -17.10 -19.41 -3.67
C PRO A 180 -15.79 -20.21 -3.52
N THR A 181 -15.69 -20.97 -2.43
CA THR A 181 -14.50 -21.77 -2.12
C THR A 181 -14.46 -23.14 -2.79
N ASP A 182 -15.45 -23.47 -3.60
CA ASP A 182 -15.60 -24.78 -4.23
C ASP A 182 -14.41 -25.14 -5.12
N THR A 183 -14.11 -26.44 -5.20
CA THR A 183 -13.06 -26.98 -6.06
C THR A 183 -13.27 -26.63 -7.54
N SER A 184 -14.53 -26.61 -7.99
CA SER A 184 -14.92 -26.22 -9.35
C SER A 184 -14.60 -24.76 -9.64
N THR A 185 -14.93 -23.86 -8.73
CA THR A 185 -14.60 -22.43 -8.84
C THR A 185 -13.08 -22.20 -8.83
N GLY A 186 -12.34 -22.95 -7.99
CA GLY A 186 -10.89 -22.92 -7.96
C GLY A 186 -10.25 -23.39 -9.28
N LEU A 187 -10.80 -24.42 -9.90
CA LEU A 187 -10.34 -24.91 -11.20
C LEU A 187 -10.61 -23.89 -12.30
N ILE A 188 -11.83 -23.33 -12.35
CA ILE A 188 -12.18 -22.28 -13.32
C ILE A 188 -11.24 -21.07 -13.16
N SER A 189 -10.99 -20.63 -11.94
CA SER A 189 -10.10 -19.48 -11.68
C SER A 189 -8.66 -19.76 -12.09
N ALA A 190 -8.16 -20.98 -11.91
CA ALA A 190 -6.83 -21.37 -12.39
C ALA A 190 -6.74 -21.30 -13.93
N PHE A 191 -7.77 -21.72 -14.65
CA PHE A 191 -7.82 -21.57 -16.11
C PHE A 191 -7.96 -20.11 -16.55
N VAL A 192 -8.71 -19.29 -15.84
CA VAL A 192 -8.82 -17.84 -16.11
C VAL A 192 -7.46 -17.15 -15.94
N LEU A 193 -6.72 -17.47 -14.87
CA LEU A 193 -5.37 -16.96 -14.67
C LEU A 193 -4.40 -17.45 -15.76
N LEU A 194 -4.49 -18.72 -16.15
CA LEU A 194 -3.71 -19.24 -17.27
C LEU A 194 -4.02 -18.46 -18.56
N ALA A 195 -5.31 -18.23 -18.87
CA ALA A 195 -5.74 -17.45 -20.04
C ALA A 195 -5.21 -16.01 -20.00
N ALA A 196 -5.19 -15.35 -18.85
CA ALA A 196 -4.62 -14.02 -18.67
C ALA A 196 -3.11 -14.01 -18.96
N VAL A 197 -2.37 -15.02 -18.45
CA VAL A 197 -0.93 -15.18 -18.72
C VAL A 197 -0.68 -15.43 -20.20
N LEU A 198 -1.47 -16.29 -20.85
CA LEU A 198 -1.36 -16.57 -22.27
C LEU A 198 -1.63 -15.33 -23.14
N LEU A 199 -2.65 -14.54 -22.76
CA LEU A 199 -2.94 -13.27 -23.43
C LEU A 199 -1.75 -12.31 -23.30
N PHE A 200 -1.18 -12.20 -22.11
CA PHE A 200 0.00 -11.35 -21.87
C PHE A 200 1.20 -11.80 -22.71
N ILE A 201 1.48 -13.11 -22.76
CA ILE A 201 2.56 -13.68 -23.59
C ILE A 201 2.28 -13.39 -25.08
N PHE A 202 1.05 -13.60 -25.54
CA PHE A 202 0.68 -13.34 -26.93
C PHE A 202 0.88 -11.87 -27.33
N LEU A 203 0.42 -10.93 -26.49
CA LEU A 203 0.56 -9.49 -26.76
C LEU A 203 2.03 -9.05 -26.85
N ASN A 204 2.92 -9.66 -26.06
CA ASN A 204 4.34 -9.32 -26.06
C ASN A 204 5.15 -10.03 -27.15
N THR A 205 4.90 -11.32 -27.39
CA THR A 205 5.72 -12.14 -28.30
C THR A 205 5.14 -12.26 -29.69
N LYS A 206 3.80 -12.13 -29.83
CA LYS A 206 3.03 -12.36 -31.08
C LYS A 206 3.34 -13.73 -31.73
N ASN A 207 3.83 -14.69 -30.94
CA ASN A 207 4.27 -16.00 -31.41
C ASN A 207 3.29 -17.09 -30.94
N TRP A 208 2.52 -17.65 -31.88
CA TRP A 208 1.54 -18.70 -31.60
C TRP A 208 2.16 -20.00 -31.08
N VAL A 209 3.39 -20.32 -31.47
CA VAL A 209 4.07 -21.56 -31.03
C VAL A 209 4.35 -21.52 -29.53
N ILE A 210 4.81 -20.36 -29.01
CA ILE A 210 5.05 -20.17 -27.59
C ILE A 210 3.73 -20.25 -26.81
N VAL A 211 2.66 -19.62 -27.33
CA VAL A 211 1.34 -19.65 -26.70
C VAL A 211 0.79 -21.07 -26.65
N LEU A 212 0.86 -21.83 -27.76
CA LEU A 212 0.42 -23.24 -27.77
C LEU A 212 1.22 -24.12 -26.82
N GLY A 213 2.53 -23.97 -26.80
CA GLY A 213 3.39 -24.72 -25.86
C GLY A 213 3.06 -24.42 -24.40
N THR A 214 2.89 -23.15 -24.05
CA THR A 214 2.51 -22.74 -22.68
C THR A 214 1.08 -23.14 -22.32
N THR A 215 0.15 -23.17 -23.29
CA THR A 215 -1.23 -23.67 -23.06
C THR A 215 -1.23 -25.16 -22.73
N ILE A 216 -0.50 -25.97 -23.50
CA ILE A 216 -0.41 -27.41 -23.27
C ILE A 216 0.23 -27.71 -21.92
N LEU A 217 1.36 -27.09 -21.61
CA LEU A 217 2.06 -27.23 -20.33
C LEU A 217 1.16 -26.79 -19.15
N GLY A 218 0.51 -25.62 -19.26
CA GLY A 218 -0.37 -25.09 -18.22
C GLY A 218 -1.60 -25.97 -17.99
N SER A 219 -2.24 -26.45 -19.06
CA SER A 219 -3.42 -27.32 -18.94
C SER A 219 -3.05 -28.71 -18.37
N LEU A 220 -1.90 -29.28 -18.75
CA LEU A 220 -1.40 -30.51 -18.19
C LEU A 220 -1.05 -30.40 -16.70
N THR A 221 -0.44 -29.29 -16.29
CA THR A 221 -0.14 -29.04 -14.88
C THR A 221 -1.42 -28.87 -14.05
N ILE A 222 -2.38 -28.07 -14.51
CA ILE A 222 -3.68 -27.89 -13.83
C ILE A 222 -4.44 -29.22 -13.77
N GLY A 223 -4.53 -29.96 -14.88
CA GLY A 223 -5.18 -31.27 -14.93
C GLY A 223 -4.50 -32.31 -14.04
N GLY A 224 -3.18 -32.36 -14.04
CA GLY A 224 -2.42 -33.23 -13.14
C GLY A 224 -2.67 -32.93 -11.67
N PHE A 225 -2.61 -31.67 -11.26
CA PHE A 225 -2.96 -31.27 -9.89
C PHE A 225 -4.42 -31.60 -9.53
N TYR A 226 -5.35 -31.43 -10.45
CA TYR A 226 -6.75 -31.81 -10.22
C TYR A 226 -6.93 -33.30 -9.98
N LEU A 227 -6.24 -34.16 -10.71
CA LEU A 227 -6.33 -35.63 -10.52
C LEU A 227 -5.66 -36.11 -9.24
N PHE A 228 -4.52 -35.52 -8.86
CA PHE A 228 -3.72 -36.01 -7.72
C PHE A 228 -4.02 -35.27 -6.40
N ARG A 229 -4.44 -34.01 -6.45
CA ARG A 229 -4.62 -33.16 -5.26
C ARG A 229 -5.75 -32.13 -5.46
N GLN A 230 -6.99 -32.59 -5.53
CA GLN A 230 -8.17 -31.71 -5.68
C GLN A 230 -8.26 -30.60 -4.62
N ASN A 231 -7.77 -30.87 -3.40
CA ASN A 231 -7.79 -29.90 -2.28
C ASN A 231 -6.97 -28.63 -2.56
N VAL A 232 -6.06 -28.63 -3.55
CA VAL A 232 -5.31 -27.42 -3.95
C VAL A 232 -6.24 -26.39 -4.56
N PHE A 233 -7.31 -26.79 -5.22
CA PHE A 233 -8.28 -25.90 -5.87
C PHE A 233 -9.32 -25.34 -4.91
N PHE A 234 -9.50 -25.98 -3.75
CA PHE A 234 -10.41 -25.46 -2.72
C PHE A 234 -9.91 -24.13 -2.19
N GLY A 235 -10.68 -23.04 -2.38
CA GLY A 235 -10.30 -21.67 -2.01
C GLY A 235 -9.06 -21.14 -2.73
N PHE A 236 -8.74 -21.63 -3.93
CA PHE A 236 -7.55 -21.23 -4.69
C PHE A 236 -7.48 -19.72 -4.94
N ILE A 237 -8.58 -19.13 -5.42
CA ILE A 237 -8.62 -17.68 -5.73
C ILE A 237 -8.48 -16.83 -4.46
N GLN A 238 -9.07 -17.26 -3.35
CA GLN A 238 -8.95 -16.55 -2.07
C GLN A 238 -7.50 -16.55 -1.59
N ARG A 239 -6.81 -17.69 -1.62
CA ARG A 239 -5.38 -17.79 -1.30
C ARG A 239 -4.51 -16.99 -2.25
N PHE A 240 -4.86 -16.95 -3.54
CA PHE A 240 -4.15 -16.15 -4.52
C PHE A 240 -4.32 -14.65 -4.23
N LEU A 241 -5.54 -14.19 -3.94
CA LEU A 241 -5.80 -12.78 -3.61
C LEU A 241 -5.18 -12.39 -2.26
N SER A 242 -5.24 -13.25 -1.24
CA SER A 242 -4.62 -12.97 0.06
C SER A 242 -3.09 -12.84 -0.01
N TRP A 243 -2.44 -13.44 -1.02
CA TRP A 243 -1.02 -13.23 -1.28
C TRP A 243 -0.68 -11.77 -1.61
N PHE A 244 -1.59 -11.08 -2.28
CA PHE A 244 -1.46 -9.66 -2.65
C PHE A 244 -2.06 -8.71 -1.62
N SER A 245 -2.83 -9.25 -0.65
CA SER A 245 -3.43 -8.44 0.40
C SER A 245 -2.37 -7.84 1.31
N LEU A 246 -2.41 -6.52 1.43
CA LEU A 246 -1.63 -5.78 2.42
C LEU A 246 -2.34 -5.77 3.78
N ASN A 247 -3.69 -5.76 3.78
CA ASN A 247 -4.48 -5.63 5.00
C ASN A 247 -4.55 -6.93 5.79
N ASP A 248 -4.70 -8.11 5.15
CA ASP A 248 -4.69 -9.41 5.83
C ASP A 248 -3.43 -9.63 6.66
N ARG A 249 -2.29 -9.08 6.18
CA ARG A 249 -1.01 -9.17 6.88
C ARG A 249 -0.91 -8.22 8.07
N TYR A 250 -1.83 -7.27 8.19
CA TYR A 250 -1.93 -6.36 9.32
C TYR A 250 -2.67 -7.00 10.52
N GLU A 251 -3.61 -7.92 10.27
CA GLU A 251 -4.44 -8.53 11.33
C GLU A 251 -3.62 -9.17 12.49
N PRO A 252 -2.52 -9.92 12.26
CA PRO A 252 -1.70 -10.43 13.34
C PRO A 252 -1.13 -9.35 14.27
N PHE A 253 -0.79 -8.17 13.71
CA PHE A 253 -0.27 -7.06 14.51
C PHE A 253 -1.34 -6.48 15.45
N VAL A 254 -2.60 -6.46 15.03
CA VAL A 254 -3.75 -6.07 15.87
C VAL A 254 -3.86 -6.98 17.10
N ARG A 255 -3.49 -8.26 16.96
CA ARG A 255 -3.47 -9.24 18.06
C ARG A 255 -2.16 -9.24 18.84
N GLY A 256 -1.30 -8.24 18.69
CA GLY A 256 -0.01 -8.14 19.35
C GLY A 256 1.06 -9.13 18.86
N LEU A 257 0.82 -9.84 17.75
CA LEU A 257 1.76 -10.81 17.19
C LEU A 257 2.67 -10.13 16.18
N LEU A 258 3.94 -9.95 16.52
CA LEU A 258 4.96 -9.44 15.61
C LEU A 258 5.41 -10.53 14.66
N ARG A 259 4.85 -10.56 13.45
CA ARG A 259 5.21 -11.51 12.40
C ARG A 259 6.31 -10.94 11.50
N PHE A 260 7.48 -11.57 11.54
CA PHE A 260 8.64 -11.15 10.72
C PHE A 260 8.39 -11.30 9.22
N ASP A 261 7.63 -12.31 8.80
CA ASP A 261 7.25 -12.51 7.39
C ASP A 261 6.44 -11.31 6.84
N ALA A 262 5.52 -10.75 7.63
CA ALA A 262 4.77 -9.57 7.26
C ALA A 262 5.67 -8.31 7.18
N LEU A 263 6.62 -8.13 8.12
CA LEU A 263 7.58 -7.03 8.07
C LEU A 263 8.48 -7.10 6.83
N VAL A 264 8.98 -8.29 6.51
CA VAL A 264 9.78 -8.51 5.29
C VAL A 264 8.95 -8.23 4.04
N TYR A 265 7.69 -8.64 4.02
CA TYR A 265 6.78 -8.37 2.91
C TYR A 265 6.56 -6.88 2.72
N TYR A 266 6.24 -6.13 3.78
CA TYR A 266 6.02 -4.68 3.71
C TYR A 266 7.29 -3.93 3.28
N THR A 267 8.45 -4.28 3.83
CA THR A 267 9.71 -3.64 3.44
C THR A 267 10.10 -3.94 1.99
N SER A 268 9.91 -5.17 1.53
CA SER A 268 10.16 -5.54 0.13
C SER A 268 9.18 -4.88 -0.83
N PHE A 269 7.90 -4.77 -0.47
CA PHE A 269 6.89 -4.07 -1.25
C PHE A 269 7.24 -2.58 -1.39
N ALA A 270 7.51 -1.90 -0.27
CA ALA A 270 7.91 -0.49 -0.30
C ALA A 270 9.22 -0.29 -1.10
N GLY A 271 10.20 -1.17 -0.90
CA GLY A 271 11.46 -1.16 -1.65
C GLY A 271 11.27 -1.33 -3.15
N LEU A 272 10.36 -2.23 -3.57
CA LEU A 272 10.02 -2.44 -4.97
C LEU A 272 9.47 -1.16 -5.62
N PHE A 273 8.48 -0.52 -5.00
CA PHE A 273 7.87 0.69 -5.57
C PHE A 273 8.83 1.89 -5.56
N LEU A 274 9.68 2.02 -4.54
CA LEU A 274 10.75 3.01 -4.54
C LEU A 274 11.78 2.74 -5.64
N PHE A 275 12.16 1.48 -5.87
CA PHE A 275 13.04 1.09 -6.98
C PHE A 275 12.42 1.41 -8.33
N LEU A 276 11.14 1.08 -8.55
CA LEU A 276 10.42 1.41 -9.78
C LEU A 276 10.35 2.93 -9.98
N THR A 277 10.15 3.69 -8.90
CA THR A 277 10.19 5.17 -8.95
C THR A 277 11.54 5.67 -9.42
N ILE A 278 12.64 5.11 -8.88
CA ILE A 278 14.00 5.44 -9.31
C ILE A 278 14.16 5.19 -10.81
N ARG A 279 13.71 4.04 -11.31
CA ARG A 279 13.80 3.68 -12.74
C ARG A 279 13.03 4.64 -13.65
N ILE A 280 11.81 5.07 -13.24
CA ILE A 280 11.04 6.07 -14.01
C ILE A 280 11.81 7.39 -14.11
N ILE A 281 12.42 7.84 -13.00
CA ILE A 281 13.14 9.10 -12.97
C ILE A 281 14.47 9.00 -13.73
N GLU A 282 15.21 7.90 -13.61
CA GLU A 282 16.43 7.64 -14.38
C GLU A 282 16.15 7.64 -15.89
N LYS A 283 15.11 6.96 -16.35
CA LYS A 283 14.71 6.97 -17.76
C LYS A 283 14.50 8.38 -18.31
N ARG A 284 13.93 9.27 -17.50
CA ARG A 284 13.75 10.69 -17.88
C ARG A 284 15.05 11.51 -17.85
N ARG A 285 16.02 11.12 -17.04
CA ARG A 285 17.33 11.79 -16.98
C ARG A 285 18.15 11.57 -18.25
N TRP A 286 17.90 10.46 -18.95
CA TRP A 286 18.64 10.07 -20.17
C TRP A 286 17.84 10.31 -21.45
N ALA A 287 16.56 10.68 -21.37
CA ALA A 287 15.71 11.09 -22.49
C ALA A 287 15.75 12.60 -22.71
#